data_a6cfd3ae17ca42c13266bdeb8645489c
#
_entry.id   a6cfd3ae17ca42c13266bdeb8645489c
#
_cell.length_a   1.000
_cell.length_b   1.000
_cell.length_c   1.000
_cell.angle_alpha   90.00
_cell.angle_beta   90.00
_cell.angle_gamma   90.00
#
_symmetry.space_group_name_H-M   'P 1'
#
loop_
_entity.id
_entity.type
_entity.pdbx_description
1 polymer ?
#
loop_
_entity_poly.entity_id
_entity_poly.type
_entity_poly.pdbx_seq_one_letter_code
_entity_poly.pdbx_strand_id
1 'polypeptide(L)'
;YLDGEDLRPRPAIERKAILWDLIKPAEGIIQYSQHVEGGGAEFYDAAERMGLEGVVSKRKFSPYRSGAKDEAWLKTKCWDIAELDLIGVKRKAGEWTEGLFARDGKYVGKAVIATTDAIKDRLWKRVQKAKAAPPHVPTAQITPDVEWVKPGIKASVRTLRGEPKLRHASVQGFLDEG
;
A
#
# COMPACT_ATOMS: atom_id res chain seq x y z
N TYR A 1 -15.66 12.27 23.94
CA TYR A 1 -16.36 12.75 25.13
C TYR A 1 -15.45 12.59 26.33
N LEU A 2 -15.44 13.60 27.19
CA LEU A 2 -14.77 13.55 28.48
C LEU A 2 -15.68 14.25 29.50
N ASP A 3 -15.98 13.60 30.62
CA ASP A 3 -16.84 14.12 31.69
C ASP A 3 -18.19 14.69 31.18
N GLY A 4 -18.78 14.05 30.19
CA GLY A 4 -20.04 14.45 29.56
C GLY A 4 -19.93 15.53 28.47
N GLU A 5 -18.74 16.09 28.24
CA GLU A 5 -18.53 17.11 27.19
C GLU A 5 -18.14 16.48 25.86
N ASP A 6 -18.75 16.95 24.76
CA ASP A 6 -18.35 16.58 23.40
C ASP A 6 -17.14 17.39 22.94
N LEU A 7 -15.98 16.75 22.85
CA LEU A 7 -14.73 17.40 22.43
C LEU A 7 -14.55 17.48 20.92
N ARG A 8 -15.42 16.88 20.11
CA ARG A 8 -15.28 16.86 18.63
C ARG A 8 -15.24 18.26 18.00
N PRO A 9 -16.00 19.27 18.45
CA PRO A 9 -15.91 20.63 17.91
C PRO A 9 -14.58 21.32 18.19
N ARG A 10 -13.85 20.92 19.23
CA ARG A 10 -12.56 21.54 19.58
C ARG A 10 -11.48 21.28 18.53
N PRO A 11 -10.50 22.18 18.34
CA PRO A 11 -9.33 21.99 17.52
C PRO A 11 -8.57 20.69 17.84
N ALA A 12 -7.98 20.05 16.82
CA ALA A 12 -7.24 18.80 16.98
C ALA A 12 -6.10 18.93 18.01
N ILE A 13 -5.41 20.07 18.02
CA ILE A 13 -4.30 20.33 18.94
C ILE A 13 -4.78 20.41 20.40
N GLU A 14 -5.93 21.04 20.64
CA GLU A 14 -6.52 21.13 22.00
C GLU A 14 -6.98 19.75 22.49
N ARG A 15 -7.66 18.98 21.64
CA ARG A 15 -8.05 17.60 21.99
C ARG A 15 -6.84 16.75 22.34
N LYS A 16 -5.72 16.96 21.64
CA LYS A 16 -4.46 16.25 21.90
C LYS A 16 -3.83 16.66 23.22
N ALA A 17 -3.89 17.95 23.58
CA ALA A 17 -3.43 18.42 24.89
C ALA A 17 -4.24 17.81 26.03
N ILE A 18 -5.57 17.81 25.92
CA ILE A 18 -6.46 17.17 26.90
C ILE A 18 -6.13 15.67 27.03
N LEU A 19 -5.93 14.97 25.91
CA LEU A 19 -5.55 13.55 25.94
C LEU A 19 -4.21 13.34 26.64
N TRP A 20 -3.22 14.20 26.36
CA TRP A 20 -1.93 14.12 27.06
C TRP A 20 -2.08 14.25 28.57
N ASP A 21 -2.83 15.24 29.05
CA ASP A 21 -3.04 15.45 30.49
C ASP A 21 -3.76 14.27 31.14
N LEU A 22 -4.64 13.60 30.41
CA LEU A 22 -5.36 12.43 30.89
C LEU A 22 -4.47 11.17 31.00
N ILE A 23 -3.57 10.96 30.04
CA ILE A 23 -2.83 9.69 29.93
C ILE A 23 -1.34 9.80 30.30
N LYS A 24 -0.79 11.00 30.47
CA LYS A 24 0.64 11.18 30.84
C LYS A 24 1.09 10.40 32.09
N PRO A 25 0.24 10.14 33.10
CA PRO A 25 0.62 9.31 34.24
C PRO A 25 0.49 7.80 33.94
N ALA A 26 -0.07 7.40 32.80
CA ALA A 26 -0.26 5.97 32.48
C ALA A 26 1.07 5.31 32.11
N GLU A 27 1.25 4.08 32.57
CA GLU A 27 2.39 3.23 32.28
C GLU A 27 1.94 1.96 31.51
N GLY A 28 2.88 1.33 30.80
CA GLY A 28 2.64 0.05 30.13
C GLY A 28 2.10 0.20 28.71
N ILE A 29 0.97 -0.46 28.41
CA ILE A 29 0.43 -0.57 27.05
C ILE A 29 -0.24 0.70 26.53
N ILE A 30 -0.60 1.63 27.41
CA ILE A 30 -1.19 2.92 27.00
C ILE A 30 -0.06 3.89 26.71
N GLN A 31 0.07 4.31 25.45
CA GLN A 31 1.12 5.21 25.01
C GLN A 31 0.54 6.41 24.26
N TYR A 32 1.05 7.59 24.56
CA TYR A 32 0.72 8.80 23.82
C TYR A 32 1.47 8.83 22.48
N SER A 33 0.75 8.93 21.38
CA SER A 33 1.36 9.12 20.08
C SER A 33 1.85 10.55 19.92
N GLN A 34 3.16 10.74 19.98
CA GLN A 34 3.81 12.04 19.75
C GLN A 34 3.48 12.61 18.37
N HIS A 35 3.68 13.92 18.20
CA HIS A 35 3.54 14.60 16.92
C HIS A 35 4.60 15.68 16.78
N VAL A 36 4.83 16.09 15.54
CA VAL A 36 5.72 17.20 15.18
C VAL A 36 4.85 18.27 14.51
N GLU A 37 5.05 19.52 14.89
CA GLU A 37 4.40 20.65 14.22
C GLU A 37 5.31 21.19 13.12
N GLY A 38 4.79 21.33 11.90
CA GLY A 38 5.60 21.72 10.74
C GLY A 38 6.54 20.61 10.28
N GLY A 39 7.50 20.93 9.43
CA GLY A 39 8.55 20.01 8.99
C GLY A 39 8.04 18.70 8.36
N GLY A 40 6.92 18.75 7.63
CA GLY A 40 6.26 17.56 7.12
C GLY A 40 7.10 16.76 6.13
N ALA A 41 7.95 17.43 5.33
CA ALA A 41 8.85 16.79 4.38
C ALA A 41 9.96 16.01 5.11
N GLU A 42 10.62 16.67 6.05
CA GLU A 42 11.70 16.06 6.85
C GLU A 42 11.18 14.90 7.71
N PHE A 43 9.94 15.04 8.23
CA PHE A 43 9.29 13.97 8.99
C PHE A 43 8.92 12.79 8.09
N TYR A 44 8.47 13.04 6.85
CA TYR A 44 8.23 12.00 5.86
C TYR A 44 9.53 11.26 5.50
N ASP A 45 10.63 11.99 5.23
CA ASP A 45 11.93 11.41 4.91
C ASP A 45 12.46 10.55 6.07
N ALA A 46 12.24 10.99 7.32
CA ALA A 46 12.59 10.19 8.49
C ALA A 46 11.75 8.92 8.57
N ALA A 47 10.44 9.01 8.37
CA ALA A 47 9.54 7.85 8.34
C ALA A 47 9.94 6.85 7.24
N GLU A 48 10.34 7.37 6.07
CA GLU A 48 10.82 6.54 4.96
C GLU A 48 12.13 5.81 5.32
N ARG A 49 13.12 6.50 5.91
CA ARG A 49 14.37 5.87 6.40
C ARG A 49 14.14 4.83 7.49
N MET A 50 13.13 5.03 8.34
CA MET A 50 12.75 4.10 9.40
C MET A 50 11.92 2.90 8.91
N GLY A 51 11.60 2.82 7.63
CA GLY A 51 10.81 1.74 7.04
C GLY A 51 9.32 1.77 7.41
N LEU A 52 8.79 2.93 7.81
CA LEU A 52 7.38 3.07 8.19
C LEU A 52 6.45 3.09 6.96
N GLU A 53 5.18 2.72 7.16
CA GLU A 53 4.15 2.69 6.10
C GLU A 53 3.86 4.08 5.51
N GLY A 54 4.06 5.14 6.31
CA GLY A 54 3.81 6.53 5.92
C GLY A 54 3.50 7.42 7.11
N VAL A 55 3.08 8.64 6.80
CA VAL A 55 2.74 9.66 7.79
C VAL A 55 1.29 10.12 7.66
N VAL A 56 0.71 10.59 8.75
CA VAL A 56 -0.61 11.22 8.76
C VAL A 56 -0.47 12.66 9.21
N SER A 57 -0.66 13.59 8.27
CA SER A 57 -0.72 15.01 8.55
C SER A 57 -2.14 15.41 8.94
N LYS A 58 -2.27 16.25 9.96
CA LYS A 58 -3.57 16.72 10.45
C LYS A 58 -3.57 18.24 10.57
N ARG A 59 -4.62 18.89 10.09
CA ARG A 59 -4.80 20.34 10.31
C ARG A 59 -5.06 20.58 11.79
N LYS A 60 -4.13 21.23 12.48
CA LYS A 60 -4.13 21.38 13.95
C LYS A 60 -5.37 22.12 14.51
N PHE A 61 -5.96 23.02 13.74
CA PHE A 61 -7.15 23.78 14.16
C PHE A 61 -8.47 23.18 13.66
N SER A 62 -8.45 22.00 13.03
CA SER A 62 -9.69 21.39 12.55
C SER A 62 -10.47 20.68 13.66
N PRO A 63 -11.82 20.76 13.63
CA PRO A 63 -12.67 19.91 14.46
C PRO A 63 -12.58 18.44 13.99
N TYR A 64 -13.12 17.53 14.79
CA TYR A 64 -13.31 16.13 14.38
C TYR A 64 -14.70 15.96 13.77
N ARG A 65 -14.75 15.46 12.54
CA ARG A 65 -15.99 15.12 11.83
C ARG A 65 -16.05 13.61 11.62
N SER A 66 -16.96 12.95 12.33
CA SER A 66 -17.12 11.51 12.22
C SER A 66 -17.60 11.12 10.83
N GLY A 67 -16.94 10.12 10.21
CA GLY A 67 -17.28 9.61 8.88
C GLY A 67 -16.97 10.54 7.71
N ALA A 68 -16.52 11.77 7.95
CA ALA A 68 -16.15 12.68 6.88
C ALA A 68 -14.80 12.27 6.26
N LYS A 69 -14.75 12.29 4.93
CA LYS A 69 -13.50 12.27 4.17
C LYS A 69 -13.19 13.72 3.81
N ASP A 70 -12.45 14.42 4.64
CA ASP A 70 -12.03 15.78 4.40
C ASP A 70 -10.50 15.91 4.35
N GLU A 71 -10.03 17.04 3.85
CA GLU A 71 -8.58 17.31 3.74
C GLU A 71 -7.93 17.67 5.09
N ALA A 72 -8.67 17.63 6.19
CA ALA A 72 -8.11 17.89 7.51
C ALA A 72 -7.15 16.79 7.97
N TRP A 73 -7.27 15.60 7.37
CA TRP A 73 -6.41 14.45 7.61
C TRP A 73 -5.87 13.92 6.29
N LEU A 74 -4.59 14.11 6.05
CA LEU A 74 -3.91 13.64 4.84
C LEU A 74 -2.96 12.50 5.17
N LYS A 75 -3.17 11.33 4.56
CA LYS A 75 -2.25 10.18 4.66
C LYS A 75 -1.28 10.19 3.48
N THR A 76 0.00 10.37 3.75
CA THR A 76 1.09 10.26 2.78
C THR A 76 1.81 8.92 2.99
N LYS A 77 1.75 8.05 1.98
CA LYS A 77 2.26 6.68 2.05
C LYS A 77 3.72 6.62 1.61
N CYS A 78 4.52 5.79 2.27
CA CYS A 78 5.84 5.38 1.80
C CYS A 78 5.70 4.14 0.91
N TRP A 79 6.53 4.07 -0.13
CA TRP A 79 6.46 3.03 -1.15
C TRP A 79 7.81 2.35 -1.30
N ASP A 80 7.76 1.04 -1.53
CA ASP A 80 8.91 0.26 -1.96
C ASP A 80 8.77 -0.11 -3.43
N ILE A 81 9.90 -0.24 -4.11
CA ILE A 81 9.98 -0.80 -5.45
C ILE A 81 10.77 -2.10 -5.34
N ALA A 82 10.18 -3.18 -5.84
CA ALA A 82 10.78 -4.50 -5.83
C ALA A 82 10.79 -5.10 -7.24
N GLU A 83 11.87 -5.79 -7.58
CA GLU A 83 11.93 -6.65 -8.77
C GLU A 83 11.33 -8.00 -8.43
N LEU A 84 10.30 -8.41 -9.16
CA LEU A 84 9.55 -9.62 -8.90
C LEU A 84 9.32 -10.42 -10.17
N ASP A 85 9.24 -11.73 -10.03
CA ASP A 85 8.91 -12.64 -11.12
C ASP A 85 7.40 -12.67 -11.34
N LEU A 86 6.95 -12.41 -12.57
CA LEU A 86 5.59 -12.62 -13.00
C LEU A 86 5.33 -14.12 -13.14
N ILE A 87 4.39 -14.65 -12.37
CA ILE A 87 4.01 -16.08 -12.37
C ILE A 87 2.62 -16.33 -12.92
N GLY A 88 1.82 -15.30 -13.12
CA GLY A 88 0.50 -15.39 -13.71
C GLY A 88 -0.08 -14.03 -14.06
N VAL A 89 -1.00 -14.01 -14.99
CA VAL A 89 -1.77 -12.80 -15.38
C VAL A 89 -3.24 -13.11 -15.31
N LYS A 90 -3.96 -12.30 -14.53
CA LYS A 90 -5.41 -12.33 -14.47
C LYS A 90 -5.97 -11.28 -15.41
N ARG A 91 -6.75 -11.73 -16.40
CA ARG A 91 -7.41 -10.86 -17.38
C ARG A 91 -8.89 -11.22 -17.47
N LYS A 92 -9.73 -10.25 -17.14
CA LYS A 92 -11.17 -10.37 -17.27
C LYS A 92 -11.70 -9.19 -18.09
N ALA A 93 -12.65 -9.42 -18.95
CA ALA A 93 -13.25 -8.36 -19.78
C ALA A 93 -13.83 -7.26 -18.89
N GLY A 94 -13.46 -6.00 -19.17
CA GLY A 94 -13.91 -4.83 -18.40
C GLY A 94 -13.21 -4.61 -17.05
N GLU A 95 -12.29 -5.49 -16.63
CA GLU A 95 -11.52 -5.33 -15.40
C GLU A 95 -10.04 -5.00 -15.70
N TRP A 96 -9.37 -4.40 -14.72
CA TRP A 96 -7.95 -4.15 -14.78
C TRP A 96 -7.16 -5.45 -14.85
N THR A 97 -6.14 -5.49 -15.71
CA THR A 97 -5.22 -6.63 -15.74
C THR A 97 -4.38 -6.65 -14.48
N GLU A 98 -4.38 -7.78 -13.77
CA GLU A 98 -3.54 -8.01 -12.59
C GLU A 98 -2.43 -9.01 -12.94
N GLY A 99 -1.20 -8.73 -12.48
CA GLY A 99 -0.12 -9.71 -12.44
C GLY A 99 -0.07 -10.38 -11.07
N LEU A 100 0.17 -11.69 -11.05
CA LEU A 100 0.51 -12.47 -9.87
C LEU A 100 2.03 -12.58 -9.81
N PHE A 101 2.60 -12.28 -8.65
CA PHE A 101 4.06 -12.16 -8.50
C PHE A 101 4.63 -13.07 -7.43
N ALA A 102 5.88 -13.50 -7.68
CA ALA A 102 6.69 -14.26 -6.74
C ALA A 102 8.02 -13.55 -6.47
N ARG A 103 8.56 -13.77 -5.27
CA ARG A 103 9.93 -13.46 -4.87
C ARG A 103 10.60 -14.76 -4.44
N ASP A 104 11.74 -15.09 -5.04
CA ASP A 104 12.47 -16.32 -4.75
C ASP A 104 11.57 -17.57 -4.82
N GLY A 105 10.73 -17.66 -5.85
CA GLY A 105 9.77 -18.75 -6.06
C GLY A 105 8.55 -18.77 -5.12
N LYS A 106 8.45 -17.85 -4.16
CA LYS A 106 7.31 -17.76 -3.24
C LYS A 106 6.34 -16.67 -3.66
N TYR A 107 5.05 -17.01 -3.74
CA TYR A 107 3.98 -16.04 -4.03
C TYR A 107 3.94 -14.92 -2.99
N VAL A 108 4.01 -13.68 -3.46
CA VAL A 108 3.98 -12.48 -2.61
C VAL A 108 2.75 -11.59 -2.81
N GLY A 109 1.95 -11.83 -3.84
CA GLY A 109 0.71 -11.07 -4.03
C GLY A 109 0.43 -10.70 -5.48
N LYS A 110 -0.52 -9.78 -5.66
CA LYS A 110 -0.95 -9.26 -6.96
C LYS A 110 -0.63 -7.78 -7.09
N ALA A 111 -0.36 -7.34 -8.32
CA ALA A 111 -0.21 -5.93 -8.66
C ALA A 111 -1.00 -5.58 -9.93
N VAL A 112 -1.58 -4.38 -9.95
CA VAL A 112 -2.28 -3.87 -11.13
C VAL A 112 -1.27 -3.56 -12.22
N ILE A 113 -1.56 -4.01 -13.46
CA ILE A 113 -0.79 -3.70 -14.64
C ILE A 113 -1.46 -2.50 -15.33
N ALA A 114 -1.14 -1.30 -14.83
CA ALA A 114 -1.64 -0.03 -15.37
C ALA A 114 -0.64 0.50 -16.42
N THR A 115 -0.76 0.03 -17.64
CA THR A 115 0.10 0.43 -18.76
C THR A 115 -0.72 0.61 -20.02
N THR A 116 -0.07 1.09 -21.11
CA THR A 116 -0.72 1.26 -22.43
C THR A 116 -1.16 -0.07 -23.00
N ASP A 117 -2.18 -0.05 -23.87
CA ASP A 117 -2.68 -1.28 -24.48
C ASP A 117 -1.62 -1.97 -25.36
N ALA A 118 -0.74 -1.20 -26.00
CA ALA A 118 0.39 -1.75 -26.76
C ALA A 118 1.35 -2.58 -25.89
N ILE A 119 1.63 -2.13 -24.65
CA ILE A 119 2.47 -2.89 -23.70
C ILE A 119 1.70 -4.11 -23.20
N LYS A 120 0.41 -3.96 -22.89
CA LYS A 120 -0.45 -5.09 -22.47
C LYS A 120 -0.50 -6.18 -23.55
N ASP A 121 -0.61 -5.81 -24.83
CA ASP A 121 -0.65 -6.76 -25.94
C ASP A 121 0.70 -7.46 -26.14
N ARG A 122 1.83 -6.75 -26.00
CA ARG A 122 3.16 -7.36 -26.04
C ARG A 122 3.35 -8.34 -24.87
N LEU A 123 2.99 -7.92 -23.66
CA LEU A 123 3.03 -8.79 -22.48
C LEU A 123 2.16 -10.03 -22.70
N TRP A 124 0.94 -9.86 -23.19
CA TRP A 124 0.03 -10.97 -23.46
C TRP A 124 0.59 -11.99 -24.44
N LYS A 125 1.24 -11.53 -25.51
CA LYS A 125 1.93 -12.42 -26.46
C LYS A 125 3.06 -13.20 -25.80
N ARG A 126 3.84 -12.58 -24.89
CA ARG A 126 4.89 -13.26 -24.11
C ARG A 126 4.28 -14.30 -23.18
N VAL A 127 3.21 -13.96 -22.46
CA VAL A 127 2.48 -14.86 -21.55
C VAL A 127 1.99 -16.09 -22.30
N GLN A 128 1.39 -15.92 -23.49
CA GLN A 128 0.92 -17.04 -24.31
C GLN A 128 2.04 -18.01 -24.74
N LYS A 129 3.24 -17.50 -25.01
CA LYS A 129 4.41 -18.32 -25.35
C LYS A 129 5.04 -19.02 -24.11
N ALA A 130 4.83 -18.48 -22.92
CA ALA A 130 5.44 -18.93 -21.69
C ALA A 130 4.46 -19.65 -20.74
N LYS A 131 3.36 -20.19 -21.25
CA LYS A 131 2.35 -20.89 -20.44
C LYS A 131 2.97 -21.98 -19.56
N ALA A 132 2.44 -22.09 -18.33
CA ALA A 132 2.87 -23.06 -17.34
C ALA A 132 1.68 -23.64 -16.55
N ALA A 133 1.93 -24.68 -15.80
CA ALA A 133 1.01 -25.12 -14.75
C ALA A 133 1.03 -24.12 -13.57
N PRO A 134 -0.04 -24.07 -12.76
CA PRO A 134 -0.06 -23.24 -11.56
C PRO A 134 1.14 -23.56 -10.64
N PRO A 135 1.93 -22.54 -10.22
CA PRO A 135 2.97 -22.76 -9.23
C PRO A 135 2.33 -22.96 -7.83
N HIS A 136 3.16 -23.16 -6.81
CA HIS A 136 2.65 -23.24 -5.44
C HIS A 136 2.14 -21.88 -4.95
N VAL A 137 0.84 -21.67 -5.08
CA VAL A 137 0.10 -20.46 -4.68
C VAL A 137 -1.12 -20.82 -3.82
N PRO A 138 -1.65 -19.88 -3.03
CA PRO A 138 -2.90 -20.13 -2.30
C PRO A 138 -4.02 -20.56 -3.25
N THR A 139 -4.81 -21.57 -2.89
CA THR A 139 -5.89 -22.14 -3.70
C THR A 139 -6.87 -21.08 -4.22
N ALA A 140 -7.15 -20.06 -3.42
CA ALA A 140 -8.01 -18.94 -3.81
C ALA A 140 -7.48 -18.11 -5.02
N GLN A 141 -6.21 -18.28 -5.41
CA GLN A 141 -5.63 -17.63 -6.59
C GLN A 141 -5.71 -18.52 -7.83
N ILE A 142 -6.03 -19.81 -7.70
CA ILE A 142 -6.17 -20.75 -8.81
C ILE A 142 -7.58 -20.63 -9.37
N THR A 143 -7.75 -19.69 -10.29
CA THR A 143 -9.06 -19.41 -10.94
C THR A 143 -8.92 -19.54 -12.46
N PRO A 144 -10.00 -19.87 -13.19
CA PRO A 144 -9.97 -20.08 -14.64
C PRO A 144 -9.55 -18.83 -15.45
N ASP A 145 -9.65 -17.64 -14.88
CA ASP A 145 -9.30 -16.38 -15.49
C ASP A 145 -7.82 -15.99 -15.29
N VAL A 146 -6.99 -16.87 -14.73
CA VAL A 146 -5.55 -16.72 -14.58
C VAL A 146 -4.80 -17.57 -15.60
N GLU A 147 -4.02 -16.91 -16.44
CA GLU A 147 -3.01 -17.57 -17.30
C GLU A 147 -1.69 -17.64 -16.54
N TRP A 148 -1.25 -18.86 -16.25
CA TRP A 148 0.01 -19.13 -15.52
C TRP A 148 1.21 -19.06 -16.45
N VAL A 149 2.32 -18.51 -15.96
CA VAL A 149 3.51 -18.20 -16.73
C VAL A 149 4.75 -18.85 -16.11
N LYS A 150 5.63 -19.40 -16.96
CA LYS A 150 6.95 -19.85 -16.54
C LYS A 150 7.77 -18.67 -16.00
N PRO A 151 8.60 -18.87 -14.97
CA PRO A 151 9.54 -17.83 -14.52
C PRO A 151 10.40 -17.29 -15.66
N GLY A 152 10.78 -16.00 -15.56
CA GLY A 152 11.63 -15.33 -16.56
C GLY A 152 11.07 -14.02 -17.08
N ILE A 153 9.84 -13.65 -16.71
CA ILE A 153 9.31 -12.29 -16.94
C ILE A 153 9.40 -11.54 -15.63
N LYS A 154 10.34 -10.61 -15.52
CA LYS A 154 10.52 -9.77 -14.33
C LYS A 154 9.86 -8.42 -14.50
N ALA A 155 9.36 -7.88 -13.40
CA ALA A 155 8.77 -6.56 -13.34
C ALA A 155 9.24 -5.76 -12.13
N SER A 156 9.37 -4.46 -12.33
CA SER A 156 9.50 -3.48 -11.26
C SER A 156 8.09 -3.20 -10.70
N VAL A 157 7.87 -3.53 -9.43
CA VAL A 157 6.56 -3.43 -8.78
C VAL A 157 6.65 -2.48 -7.61
N ARG A 158 5.86 -1.41 -7.64
CA ARG A 158 5.67 -0.50 -6.51
C ARG A 158 4.64 -1.10 -5.56
N THR A 159 4.96 -1.17 -4.28
CA THR A 159 4.09 -1.69 -3.23
C THR A 159 4.12 -0.82 -1.99
N LEU A 160 3.06 -0.84 -1.20
CA LEU A 160 3.06 -0.18 0.09
C LEU A 160 4.07 -0.85 1.02
N ARG A 161 4.88 -0.03 1.69
CA ARG A 161 5.93 -0.49 2.62
C ARG A 161 5.33 -1.12 3.89
N GLY A 162 6.12 -1.96 4.58
CA GLY A 162 5.81 -2.49 5.91
C GLY A 162 5.20 -3.89 5.92
N GLU A 163 4.99 -4.51 4.76
CA GLU A 163 4.37 -5.83 4.68
C GLU A 163 5.17 -6.78 3.77
N PRO A 164 5.28 -8.08 4.11
CA PRO A 164 5.94 -9.06 3.26
C PRO A 164 5.14 -9.38 2.00
N LYS A 165 3.83 -9.12 2.00
CA LYS A 165 2.93 -9.30 0.86
C LYS A 165 2.67 -7.98 0.16
N LEU A 166 2.43 -8.05 -1.15
CA LEU A 166 2.09 -6.90 -1.97
C LEU A 166 0.76 -6.28 -1.52
N ARG A 167 0.78 -4.97 -1.22
CA ARG A 167 -0.42 -4.17 -0.89
C ARG A 167 -0.46 -2.92 -1.74
N HIS A 168 -1.63 -2.60 -2.27
CA HIS A 168 -1.83 -1.45 -3.18
C HIS A 168 -0.81 -1.41 -4.32
N ALA A 169 -0.38 -2.59 -4.78
CA ALA A 169 0.74 -2.72 -5.68
C ALA A 169 0.39 -2.41 -7.13
N SER A 170 1.34 -1.81 -7.84
CA SER A 170 1.24 -1.51 -9.26
C SER A 170 2.55 -1.79 -9.98
N VAL A 171 2.47 -2.37 -11.17
CA VAL A 171 3.62 -2.58 -12.05
C VAL A 171 4.06 -1.23 -12.61
N GLN A 172 5.35 -0.93 -12.48
CA GLN A 172 5.98 0.28 -13.01
C GLN A 172 6.60 0.03 -14.39
N GLY A 173 7.06 -1.20 -14.64
CA GLY A 173 7.64 -1.62 -15.93
C GLY A 173 8.05 -3.08 -15.88
N PHE A 174 8.30 -3.66 -17.08
CA PHE A 174 8.88 -5.00 -17.25
C PHE A 174 10.36 -4.86 -17.60
N LEU A 175 11.23 -5.63 -16.92
CA LEU A 175 12.69 -5.42 -16.95
C LEU A 175 13.38 -6.03 -18.18
N ASP A 176 12.76 -6.98 -18.86
CA ASP A 176 13.35 -7.69 -20.01
C ASP A 176 12.72 -7.26 -21.34
N GLU A 177 12.50 -5.98 -21.53
CA GLU A 177 12.09 -5.42 -22.81
C GLU A 177 13.34 -5.01 -23.61
N GLY A 178 14.14 -6.01 -24.04
CA GLY A 178 15.14 -5.92 -25.08
C GLY A 178 14.52 -6.32 -26.43
#